data_49fc11f71b5b5ea7280852620dd5472e
#
_entry.id   49fc11f71b5b5ea7280852620dd5472e
#
_cell.length_a   1.000
_cell.length_b   1.000
_cell.length_c   1.000
_cell.angle_alpha   90.00
_cell.angle_beta   90.00
_cell.angle_gamma   90.00
#
_symmetry.space_group_name_H-M   'P 1'
#
loop_
_entity.id
_entity.type
_entity.pdbx_description
1 polymer ?
#
loop_
_entity_poly.entity_id
_entity_poly.type
_entity_poly.pdbx_seq_one_letter_code
_entity_poly.pdbx_strand_id
1 'polypeptide(L)'
;MTPYKFPKLVIEQHNGFHIVRDDLLEGGSKRRFVDRLIREEIEEGAEEFVYGGCPANGYAQLSLTLQANHYGKKAVFFMAKRSLDNLHPYQRQALDYGADIRWVPNGMLQ
;
A
#
# COMPACT_ATOMS: atom_id res chain seq x y z
N MET A 1 -15.09 14.41 6.24
CA MET A 1 -14.17 13.34 5.79
C MET A 1 -13.67 13.62 4.39
N THR A 2 -12.42 13.32 4.12
CA THR A 2 -11.85 13.43 2.77
C THR A 2 -12.70 12.62 1.79
N PRO A 3 -13.12 13.21 0.65
CA PRO A 3 -13.98 12.48 -0.28
C PRO A 3 -13.31 11.24 -0.86
N TYR A 4 -14.13 10.21 -1.06
CA TYR A 4 -13.69 9.00 -1.72
C TYR A 4 -13.45 9.27 -3.20
N LYS A 5 -12.24 9.00 -3.67
CA LYS A 5 -11.85 9.23 -5.06
C LYS A 5 -11.41 7.96 -5.77
N PHE A 6 -11.76 6.82 -5.23
CA PHE A 6 -11.30 5.56 -5.76
C PHE A 6 -11.96 5.23 -7.11
N PRO A 7 -11.25 4.58 -8.03
CA PRO A 7 -11.86 4.12 -9.28
C PRO A 7 -13.03 3.19 -9.01
N LYS A 8 -13.99 3.20 -9.92
CA LYS A 8 -15.14 2.30 -9.84
C LYS A 8 -14.66 0.84 -9.85
N LEU A 9 -15.43 0.00 -9.19
CA LEU A 9 -15.21 -1.43 -9.25
C LEU A 9 -15.38 -1.92 -10.70
N VAL A 10 -14.47 -2.76 -11.16
CA VAL A 10 -14.64 -3.48 -12.41
C VAL A 10 -15.29 -4.80 -12.05
N ILE A 11 -16.53 -4.98 -12.47
CA ILE A 11 -17.32 -6.17 -12.17
C ILE A 11 -17.65 -6.88 -13.47
N GLU A 12 -17.31 -8.16 -13.55
CA GLU A 12 -17.66 -9.01 -14.69
C GLU A 12 -18.65 -10.08 -14.26
N GLN A 13 -19.60 -10.40 -15.14
CA GLN A 13 -20.50 -11.53 -14.93
C GLN A 13 -19.93 -12.75 -15.61
N HIS A 14 -19.93 -13.86 -14.89
CA HIS A 14 -19.51 -15.14 -15.44
C HIS A 14 -20.32 -16.26 -14.79
N ASN A 15 -21.04 -17.02 -15.62
CA ASN A 15 -21.87 -18.14 -15.16
C ASN A 15 -22.80 -17.79 -13.99
N GLY A 16 -23.40 -16.59 -14.02
CA GLY A 16 -24.29 -16.12 -12.96
C GLY A 16 -23.62 -15.50 -11.75
N PHE A 17 -22.29 -15.47 -11.72
CA PHE A 17 -21.53 -14.83 -10.66
C PHE A 17 -21.09 -13.42 -11.05
N HIS A 18 -21.06 -12.53 -10.07
CA HIS A 18 -20.45 -11.22 -10.23
C HIS A 18 -19.03 -11.28 -9.68
N ILE A 19 -18.05 -11.04 -10.55
CA ILE A 19 -16.63 -11.12 -10.18
C ILE A 19 -16.07 -9.72 -10.11
N VAL A 20 -15.58 -9.34 -8.92
CA VAL A 20 -14.88 -8.07 -8.74
C VAL A 20 -13.44 -8.26 -9.19
N ARG A 21 -13.06 -7.54 -10.26
CA ARG A 21 -11.77 -7.68 -10.91
C ARG A 21 -10.71 -6.76 -10.28
N ASP A 22 -10.47 -6.91 -8.99
CA ASP A 22 -9.43 -6.15 -8.30
C ASP A 22 -8.00 -6.60 -8.67
N ASP A 23 -7.87 -7.71 -9.39
CA ASP A 23 -6.62 -8.08 -10.05
C ASP A 23 -6.18 -7.05 -11.09
N LEU A 24 -7.12 -6.28 -11.62
CA LEU A 24 -6.84 -5.19 -12.56
C LEU A 24 -6.50 -3.87 -11.85
N LEU A 25 -6.66 -3.83 -10.54
CA LEU A 25 -6.34 -2.65 -9.74
C LEU A 25 -4.90 -2.76 -9.26
N GLU A 26 -4.06 -1.82 -9.66
CA GLU A 26 -2.69 -1.78 -9.16
C GLU A 26 -2.69 -1.61 -7.65
N GLY A 27 -1.95 -2.45 -6.93
CA GLY A 27 -1.98 -2.50 -5.48
C GLY A 27 -3.07 -3.38 -4.89
N GLY A 28 -4.02 -3.84 -5.71
CA GLY A 28 -5.03 -4.84 -5.35
C GLY A 28 -6.08 -4.38 -4.35
N SER A 29 -6.85 -5.34 -3.87
CA SER A 29 -8.00 -5.11 -2.97
C SER A 29 -7.63 -4.41 -1.67
N LYS A 30 -6.41 -4.58 -1.19
CA LYS A 30 -5.97 -3.95 0.07
C LYS A 30 -6.08 -2.43 0.01
N ARG A 31 -5.94 -1.83 -1.17
CA ARG A 31 -6.13 -0.39 -1.33
C ARG A 31 -7.55 0.03 -0.93
N ARG A 32 -8.54 -0.80 -1.26
CA ARG A 32 -9.93 -0.50 -0.91
C ARG A 32 -10.17 -0.62 0.59
N PHE A 33 -9.57 -1.64 1.21
CA PHE A 33 -9.76 -1.86 2.64
C PHE A 33 -9.08 -0.79 3.49
N VAL A 34 -7.91 -0.29 3.08
CA VAL A 34 -7.21 0.76 3.84
C VAL A 34 -7.70 2.17 3.52
N ASP A 35 -8.46 2.33 2.46
CA ASP A 35 -8.89 3.65 2.00
C ASP A 35 -9.62 4.44 3.08
N ARG A 36 -10.60 3.83 3.72
CA ARG A 36 -11.37 4.50 4.76
C ARG A 36 -10.51 4.90 5.94
N LEU A 37 -9.63 4.00 6.37
CA LEU A 37 -8.71 4.26 7.47
C LEU A 37 -7.80 5.45 7.15
N ILE A 38 -7.25 5.47 5.95
CA ILE A 38 -6.39 6.57 5.51
C ILE A 38 -7.17 7.89 5.51
N ARG A 39 -8.40 7.90 4.98
CA ARG A 39 -9.23 9.12 4.97
C ARG A 39 -9.56 9.61 6.38
N GLU A 40 -9.89 8.69 7.30
CA GLU A 40 -10.17 9.04 8.69
C GLU A 40 -8.94 9.65 9.36
N GLU A 41 -7.76 9.07 9.15
CA GLU A 41 -6.53 9.58 9.74
C GLU A 41 -6.11 10.93 9.13
N ILE A 42 -6.38 11.16 7.85
CA ILE A 42 -6.13 12.45 7.22
C ILE A 42 -6.97 13.54 7.90
N GLU A 43 -8.23 13.24 8.23
CA GLU A 43 -9.11 14.17 8.96
C GLU A 43 -8.52 14.53 10.34
N GLU A 44 -7.77 13.62 10.95
CA GLU A 44 -7.09 13.85 12.23
C GLU A 44 -5.72 14.51 12.04
N GLY A 45 -5.35 14.87 10.82
CA GLY A 45 -4.11 15.59 10.55
C GLY A 45 -2.93 14.72 10.13
N ALA A 46 -3.13 13.44 9.84
CA ALA A 46 -2.03 12.57 9.42
C ALA A 46 -1.45 13.00 8.07
N GLU A 47 -0.14 13.05 7.99
CA GLU A 47 0.62 13.35 6.77
C GLU A 47 1.42 12.15 6.28
N GLU A 48 1.70 11.20 7.17
CA GLU A 48 2.49 10.01 6.89
C GLU A 48 1.78 8.79 7.46
N PHE A 49 1.92 7.66 6.76
CA PHE A 49 1.41 6.38 7.20
C PHE A 49 2.57 5.41 7.34
N VAL A 50 2.76 4.90 8.55
CA VAL A 50 3.96 4.13 8.92
C VAL A 50 3.61 2.66 9.07
N TYR A 51 4.41 1.80 8.46
CA TYR A 51 4.30 0.36 8.58
C TYR A 51 5.64 -0.21 9.06
N GLY A 52 5.65 -0.78 10.26
CA GLY A 52 6.83 -1.44 10.82
C GLY A 52 6.75 -2.96 10.61
N GLY A 53 7.91 -3.62 10.68
CA GLY A 53 7.95 -5.08 10.57
C GLY A 53 7.52 -5.63 9.23
N CYS A 54 7.78 -4.92 8.16
CA CYS A 54 7.35 -5.30 6.82
C CYS A 54 7.99 -6.61 6.37
N PRO A 55 7.22 -7.59 5.89
CA PRO A 55 7.79 -8.79 5.29
C PRO A 55 8.51 -8.46 3.99
N ALA A 56 9.48 -9.30 3.62
CA ALA A 56 10.30 -9.07 2.45
C ALA A 56 9.50 -9.02 1.14
N ASN A 57 8.40 -9.74 1.07
CA ASN A 57 7.61 -9.91 -0.14
C ASN A 57 6.16 -9.43 0.01
N GLY A 58 5.91 -8.51 0.95
CA GLY A 58 4.55 -8.07 1.25
C GLY A 58 3.96 -7.17 0.18
N TYR A 59 2.81 -7.57 -0.35
CA TYR A 59 2.05 -6.75 -1.29
C TYR A 59 1.41 -5.54 -0.62
N ALA A 60 1.20 -5.64 0.70
CA ALA A 60 0.61 -4.54 1.49
C ALA A 60 1.43 -3.26 1.43
N GLN A 61 2.74 -3.37 1.26
CA GLN A 61 3.63 -2.21 1.14
C GLN A 61 3.30 -1.41 -0.11
N LEU A 62 3.13 -2.09 -1.23
CA LEU A 62 2.73 -1.44 -2.48
C LEU A 62 1.33 -0.85 -2.36
N SER A 63 0.39 -1.59 -1.79
CA SER A 63 -0.99 -1.14 -1.60
C SER A 63 -1.05 0.13 -0.76
N LEU A 64 -0.33 0.17 0.37
CA LEU A 64 -0.31 1.35 1.24
C LEU A 64 0.34 2.54 0.54
N THR A 65 1.45 2.32 -0.16
CA THR A 65 2.15 3.39 -0.88
C THR A 65 1.23 4.04 -1.91
N LEU A 66 0.56 3.23 -2.72
CA LEU A 66 -0.33 3.73 -3.76
C LEU A 66 -1.53 4.46 -3.17
N GLN A 67 -2.10 3.92 -2.10
CA GLN A 67 -3.28 4.53 -1.50
C GLN A 67 -2.95 5.82 -0.76
N ALA A 68 -1.83 5.89 -0.06
CA ALA A 68 -1.37 7.13 0.56
C ALA A 68 -1.08 8.20 -0.51
N ASN A 69 -0.38 7.80 -1.58
CA ASN A 69 -0.08 8.73 -2.69
C ASN A 69 -1.34 9.27 -3.35
N HIS A 70 -2.39 8.47 -3.41
CA HIS A 70 -3.67 8.87 -3.99
C HIS A 70 -4.25 10.12 -3.32
N TYR A 71 -3.95 10.30 -2.04
CA TYR A 71 -4.37 11.49 -1.27
C TYR A 71 -3.24 12.49 -1.05
N GLY A 72 -2.14 12.35 -1.76
CA GLY A 72 -1.00 13.24 -1.61
C GLY A 72 -0.24 13.06 -0.31
N LYS A 73 -0.34 11.90 0.31
CA LYS A 73 0.31 11.58 1.58
C LYS A 73 1.45 10.58 1.35
N LYS A 74 2.23 10.34 2.38
CA LYS A 74 3.47 9.58 2.29
C LYS A 74 3.36 8.28 3.06
N ALA A 75 3.87 7.18 2.47
CA ALA A 75 4.04 5.91 3.15
C ALA A 75 5.48 5.76 3.60
N VAL A 76 5.67 5.34 4.85
CA VAL A 76 6.98 5.15 5.46
C VAL A 76 7.06 3.72 5.97
N PHE A 77 8.13 3.00 5.58
CA PHE A 77 8.31 1.61 5.95
C PHE A 77 9.61 1.41 6.70
N PHE A 78 9.54 0.74 7.86
CA PHE A 78 10.72 0.29 8.58
C PHE A 78 10.96 -1.18 8.25
N MET A 79 12.10 -1.48 7.66
CA MET A 79 12.40 -2.81 7.14
C MET A 79 13.79 -3.26 7.58
N ALA A 80 13.95 -4.57 7.80
CA ALA A 80 15.26 -5.15 8.05
C ALA A 80 16.18 -4.89 6.85
N LYS A 81 17.42 -4.54 7.15
CA LYS A 81 18.41 -4.17 6.13
C LYS A 81 18.63 -5.32 5.14
N ARG A 82 18.62 -4.96 3.87
CA ARG A 82 18.94 -5.88 2.77
C ARG A 82 19.49 -5.11 1.58
N SER A 83 20.16 -5.85 0.69
CA SER A 83 20.69 -5.26 -0.54
C SER A 83 19.58 -4.79 -1.47
N LEU A 84 19.78 -3.66 -2.13
CA LEU A 84 18.84 -3.17 -3.14
C LEU A 84 18.68 -4.16 -4.30
N ASP A 85 19.73 -4.96 -4.58
CA ASP A 85 19.68 -5.97 -5.63
C ASP A 85 18.77 -7.16 -5.26
N ASN A 86 18.46 -7.31 -3.97
CA ASN A 86 17.67 -8.42 -3.45
C ASN A 86 16.26 -7.99 -3.05
N LEU A 87 15.82 -6.82 -3.47
CA LEU A 87 14.46 -6.37 -3.19
C LEU A 87 13.45 -7.17 -3.98
N HIS A 88 12.36 -7.56 -3.32
CA HIS A 88 11.23 -8.15 -4.01
C HIS A 88 10.63 -7.13 -5.00
N PRO A 89 10.10 -7.57 -6.16
CA PRO A 89 9.50 -6.65 -7.13
C PRO A 89 8.48 -5.69 -6.55
N TYR A 90 7.66 -6.13 -5.58
CA TYR A 90 6.67 -5.23 -4.95
C TYR A 90 7.32 -4.14 -4.12
N GLN A 91 8.43 -4.44 -3.45
CA GLN A 91 9.19 -3.44 -2.71
C GLN A 91 9.84 -2.44 -3.67
N ARG A 92 10.36 -2.92 -4.78
CA ARG A 92 10.92 -2.06 -5.82
C ARG A 92 9.85 -1.13 -6.39
N GLN A 93 8.66 -1.65 -6.66
CA GLN A 93 7.56 -0.83 -7.13
C GLN A 93 7.17 0.23 -6.11
N ALA A 94 7.12 -0.12 -4.82
CA ALA A 94 6.82 0.85 -3.77
C ALA A 94 7.85 1.97 -3.74
N LEU A 95 9.14 1.65 -3.88
CA LEU A 95 10.20 2.65 -3.97
C LEU A 95 10.01 3.56 -5.19
N ASP A 96 9.68 2.97 -6.34
CA ASP A 96 9.48 3.72 -7.58
C ASP A 96 8.30 4.69 -7.46
N TYR A 97 7.31 4.37 -6.62
CA TYR A 97 6.19 5.25 -6.32
C TYR A 97 6.46 6.21 -5.16
N GLY A 98 7.68 6.27 -4.66
CA GLY A 98 8.09 7.26 -3.68
C GLY A 98 7.94 6.84 -2.22
N ALA A 99 7.77 5.56 -1.93
CA ALA A 99 7.77 5.07 -0.56
C ALA A 99 9.09 5.41 0.14
N ASP A 100 9.00 5.85 1.40
CA ASP A 100 10.17 6.12 2.22
C ASP A 100 10.51 4.86 3.01
N ILE A 101 11.53 4.14 2.56
CA ILE A 101 11.97 2.92 3.24
C ILE A 101 13.14 3.27 4.15
N ARG A 102 12.98 2.99 5.44
CA ARG A 102 14.00 3.23 6.46
C ARG A 102 14.52 1.87 6.92
N TRP A 103 15.78 1.60 6.61
CA TRP A 103 16.41 0.33 6.91
C TRP A 103 16.86 0.31 8.36
N VAL A 104 16.60 -0.80 9.03
CA VAL A 104 17.03 -1.03 10.41
C VAL A 104 17.84 -2.32 10.47
N PRO A 105 18.72 -2.49 11.49
CA PRO A 105 19.47 -3.73 11.66
C PRO A 105 18.55 -4.93 11.79
N ASN A 106 19.02 -6.09 11.32
CA ASN A 106 18.29 -7.34 11.46
C ASN A 106 17.99 -7.62 12.93
N GLY A 107 16.76 -8.06 13.18
CA GLY A 107 16.32 -8.40 14.54
C GLY A 107 15.65 -7.26 15.31
N MET A 108 15.71 -6.04 14.83
CA MET A 108 15.09 -4.91 15.54
C MET A 108 13.57 -4.82 15.37
N LEU A 109 13.02 -5.52 14.39
CA LEU A 109 11.58 -5.48 14.09
C LEU A 109 10.83 -6.73 14.57
N GLN A 110 11.37 -7.42 15.53
CA GLN A 110 10.75 -8.63 16.08
C GLN A 110 9.77 -8.32 17.20
#